data_ff4180abfb39970ee85c0f8d76fd41da
#
_entry.id   ff4180abfb39970ee85c0f8d76fd41da
#
_cell.length_a   1.000
_cell.length_b   1.000
_cell.length_c   1.000
_cell.angle_alpha   90.00
_cell.angle_beta   90.00
_cell.angle_gamma   90.00
#
_symmetry.space_group_name_H-M   'P 1'
#
loop_
_entity.id
_entity.type
_entity.pdbx_description
1 polymer ?
#
loop_
_entity_poly.entity_id
_entity_poly.type
_entity_poly.pdbx_seq_one_letter_code
_entity_poly.pdbx_strand_id
1 'polypeptide(L)'
;MGDSGEHHTYHQSLSTDHGNGLDDSAGLQAYLHAGAGYGGGKNNRKSDFESGFVLLDKDQIAKPVVTRAQLVSGGGLLALFALFVWLHPAAAILSASVLFSVFYVAVAVFRAAVLAGIDRIDAEVWGGGNGFSEAMLPPGDYVILVPLYREAGQIGDLIAALDRLKWRAGRKHVHLLLEHDDVETIAAVAAELPKAGFHLEIVPPGMPRTKPRALNHALQKVHGDYLVIYDAEDRPHPLQLVEAATVFLRSEPDLACLQAPLVVDNCHASWLACLYAMEYDTLFCGMLPTLARWRAPIPLGGTSNHFIFAKLLEAGGWDSFNVTEDADLGMRLARHRMLCGTITTPTMEEAPARLRPWLFQRTRWIKGWMQTLLVHMRSPARTAREMGLRNYALFHVILISLVVSVLVHPVFLAAYAYQMARFFSGTSLSAVDIAMAGISNFNLVAGYTTYCLLVVAVEFAVIRPDRRAGRSVFWILLFPFYWLLISLAGWRALFQLIFRPHVWEKTEHGSSDRRAPDWQKNGLKSQTEK
;
A
#
# COMPACT_ATOMS: atom_id res chain seq x y z
N MET A 1 -22.55 64.97 -37.82
CA MET A 1 -23.63 64.03 -37.54
C MET A 1 -23.02 62.93 -36.72
N GLY A 2 -22.98 62.94 -35.45
CA GLY A 2 -23.99 62.76 -34.38
C GLY A 2 -23.85 61.32 -33.97
N ASP A 3 -23.67 60.89 -32.81
CA ASP A 3 -23.90 61.37 -31.43
C ASP A 3 -23.28 60.34 -30.48
N SER A 4 -22.55 60.71 -29.59
CA SER A 4 -22.52 60.82 -28.10
C SER A 4 -23.11 59.69 -27.25
N GLY A 5 -22.40 59.38 -26.23
CA GLY A 5 -22.86 59.08 -24.87
C GLY A 5 -22.65 57.64 -24.43
N GLU A 6 -22.30 57.27 -23.22
CA GLU A 6 -21.91 57.96 -21.97
C GLU A 6 -21.27 56.92 -21.06
N HIS A 7 -20.21 57.34 -20.37
CA HIS A 7 -19.62 56.60 -19.23
C HIS A 7 -20.52 56.77 -17.99
N HIS A 8 -20.78 55.68 -17.28
CA HIS A 8 -21.18 55.77 -15.85
C HIS A 8 -20.27 54.89 -14.97
N THR A 9 -19.37 55.60 -14.31
CA THR A 9 -18.65 55.22 -13.10
C THR A 9 -19.59 55.28 -11.91
N TYR A 10 -19.66 54.21 -11.10
CA TYR A 10 -20.17 54.26 -9.73
C TYR A 10 -19.10 53.86 -8.75
N HIS A 11 -18.57 54.87 -8.06
CA HIS A 11 -17.97 54.75 -6.76
C HIS A 11 -19.07 54.76 -5.70
N GLN A 12 -19.09 53.75 -4.83
CA GLN A 12 -19.71 53.92 -3.52
C GLN A 12 -18.92 53.19 -2.44
N SER A 13 -18.62 53.99 -1.46
CA SER A 13 -17.94 53.86 -0.17
C SER A 13 -18.37 52.64 0.65
N LEU A 14 -17.37 51.96 1.22
CA LEU A 14 -17.48 51.01 2.30
C LEU A 14 -17.69 51.75 3.62
N SER A 15 -18.81 51.47 4.26
CA SER A 15 -19.00 51.68 5.70
C SER A 15 -18.89 50.35 6.42
N THR A 16 -18.04 50.32 7.42
CA THR A 16 -17.87 49.25 8.40
C THR A 16 -19.15 49.04 9.22
N ASP A 17 -19.65 47.81 9.26
CA ASP A 17 -20.50 47.38 10.33
C ASP A 17 -20.15 45.94 10.77
N HIS A 18 -20.01 45.74 12.06
CA HIS A 18 -19.67 44.51 12.72
C HIS A 18 -20.95 43.72 13.05
N GLY A 19 -20.94 42.43 12.75
CA GLY A 19 -21.77 41.42 13.44
C GLY A 19 -22.87 40.80 12.58
N ASN A 20 -22.64 39.57 12.16
CA ASN A 20 -23.54 38.42 12.42
C ASN A 20 -23.08 37.21 11.60
N GLY A 21 -23.07 36.03 12.23
CA GLY A 21 -22.68 34.78 11.62
C GLY A 21 -23.42 34.50 10.31
N LEU A 22 -22.67 34.37 9.25
CA LEU A 22 -23.13 33.93 7.96
C LEU A 22 -23.43 32.43 8.01
N ASP A 23 -24.66 32.12 7.75
CA ASP A 23 -25.17 30.77 7.51
C ASP A 23 -24.54 30.25 6.20
N ASP A 24 -23.40 29.53 6.31
CA ASP A 24 -22.63 28.97 5.17
C ASP A 24 -23.34 27.83 4.43
N SER A 25 -24.56 27.48 4.86
CA SER A 25 -25.34 26.40 4.25
C SER A 25 -25.78 26.69 2.81
N ALA A 26 -25.98 27.97 2.46
CA ALA A 26 -26.43 28.36 1.12
C ALA A 26 -25.30 28.30 0.06
N GLY A 27 -24.05 28.62 0.44
CA GLY A 27 -22.89 28.49 -0.42
C GLY A 27 -22.54 27.02 -0.72
N LEU A 28 -22.61 26.19 0.31
CA LEU A 28 -22.40 24.75 0.21
C LEU A 28 -23.49 24.07 -0.64
N GLN A 29 -24.76 24.47 -0.48
CA GLN A 29 -25.86 23.96 -1.32
C GLN A 29 -25.74 24.40 -2.78
N ALA A 30 -25.30 25.62 -3.07
CA ALA A 30 -25.06 26.08 -4.43
C ALA A 30 -23.93 25.29 -5.11
N TYR A 31 -22.87 24.96 -4.38
CA TYR A 31 -21.76 24.13 -4.88
C TYR A 31 -22.19 22.66 -5.12
N LEU A 32 -23.00 22.09 -4.22
CA LEU A 32 -23.57 20.75 -4.35
C LEU A 32 -24.57 20.66 -5.53
N HIS A 33 -25.34 21.73 -5.78
CA HIS A 33 -26.27 21.79 -6.92
C HIS A 33 -25.57 22.04 -8.26
N ALA A 34 -24.46 22.77 -8.29
CA ALA A 34 -23.65 22.96 -9.50
C ALA A 34 -22.94 21.65 -9.94
N GLY A 35 -22.55 20.79 -8.98
CA GLY A 35 -21.99 19.45 -9.25
C GLY A 35 -23.04 18.41 -9.66
N ALA A 36 -24.33 18.63 -9.37
CA ALA A 36 -25.41 17.68 -9.66
C ALA A 36 -26.00 17.83 -11.08
N GLY A 37 -25.50 18.78 -11.88
CA GLY A 37 -26.05 19.14 -13.19
C GLY A 37 -25.57 18.29 -14.38
N TYR A 38 -24.89 17.16 -14.18
CA TYR A 38 -24.53 16.25 -15.27
C TYR A 38 -25.35 14.95 -15.21
N GLY A 39 -26.42 14.96 -15.97
CA GLY A 39 -27.08 13.91 -16.72
C GLY A 39 -27.29 12.54 -16.09
N GLY A 40 -28.44 12.33 -15.46
CA GLY A 40 -29.05 11.01 -15.36
C GLY A 40 -29.39 10.44 -16.75
N GLY A 41 -28.48 9.65 -17.33
CA GLY A 41 -28.67 8.93 -18.58
C GLY A 41 -28.48 7.43 -18.36
N LYS A 42 -29.55 6.67 -18.60
CA LYS A 42 -29.57 5.21 -18.68
C LYS A 42 -28.71 4.76 -19.87
N ASN A 43 -27.39 4.57 -19.70
CA ASN A 43 -26.56 3.80 -20.64
C ASN A 43 -25.09 3.67 -20.14
N ASN A 44 -24.89 3.07 -18.95
CA ASN A 44 -23.53 2.84 -18.42
C ASN A 44 -22.65 1.86 -19.25
N ARG A 45 -23.23 1.07 -20.16
CA ARG A 45 -22.45 0.10 -20.95
C ARG A 45 -21.72 0.69 -22.16
N LYS A 46 -22.13 1.87 -22.64
CA LYS A 46 -21.44 2.53 -23.78
C LYS A 46 -20.28 3.43 -23.35
N SER A 47 -20.38 4.06 -22.16
CA SER A 47 -19.30 4.92 -21.64
C SER A 47 -18.05 4.12 -21.23
N ASP A 48 -18.23 2.89 -20.73
CA ASP A 48 -17.13 2.01 -20.31
C ASP A 48 -16.28 1.54 -21.52
N PHE A 49 -16.89 1.44 -22.69
CA PHE A 49 -16.20 1.07 -23.94
C PHE A 49 -15.43 2.24 -24.57
N GLU A 50 -15.89 3.48 -24.39
CA GLU A 50 -15.24 4.67 -24.93
C GLU A 50 -14.03 5.11 -24.10
N SER A 51 -13.98 4.76 -22.78
CA SER A 51 -12.87 5.09 -21.91
C SER A 51 -11.70 4.08 -21.96
N GLY A 52 -11.87 2.94 -22.62
CA GLY A 52 -10.89 1.84 -22.64
C GLY A 52 -10.76 1.11 -21.30
N PHE A 53 -11.65 1.38 -20.33
CA PHE A 53 -11.65 0.72 -19.02
C PHE A 53 -12.16 -0.71 -19.12
N VAL A 54 -11.33 -1.67 -18.75
CA VAL A 54 -11.65 -3.09 -18.74
C VAL A 54 -12.20 -3.46 -17.36
N LEU A 55 -13.45 -3.91 -17.31
CA LEU A 55 -14.03 -4.43 -16.07
C LEU A 55 -13.35 -5.75 -15.68
N LEU A 56 -13.08 -5.91 -14.37
CA LEU A 56 -12.52 -7.14 -13.84
C LEU A 56 -13.48 -8.32 -14.03
N ASP A 57 -12.92 -9.45 -14.47
CA ASP A 57 -13.64 -10.72 -14.51
C ASP A 57 -14.12 -11.12 -13.11
N LYS A 58 -15.26 -11.78 -13.02
CA LYS A 58 -15.80 -12.29 -11.74
C LYS A 58 -14.80 -13.18 -10.98
N ASP A 59 -13.92 -13.87 -11.71
CA ASP A 59 -12.87 -14.70 -11.13
C ASP A 59 -11.71 -13.91 -10.52
N GLN A 60 -11.60 -12.62 -10.84
CA GLN A 60 -10.56 -11.71 -10.34
C GLN A 60 -11.05 -10.78 -9.22
N ILE A 61 -12.33 -10.82 -8.88
CA ILE A 61 -12.95 -9.98 -7.84
C ILE A 61 -13.08 -10.78 -6.55
N ALA A 62 -12.67 -10.22 -5.40
CA ALA A 62 -12.74 -10.86 -4.09
C ALA A 62 -14.18 -11.05 -3.54
N LYS A 63 -15.19 -11.00 -4.37
CA LYS A 63 -16.59 -11.29 -4.05
C LYS A 63 -17.13 -12.44 -4.92
N PRO A 64 -17.31 -13.65 -4.38
CA PRO A 64 -17.03 -14.13 -3.02
C PRO A 64 -15.53 -14.33 -2.78
N VAL A 65 -15.07 -14.28 -1.52
CA VAL A 65 -13.66 -14.51 -1.18
C VAL A 65 -13.23 -15.94 -1.51
N VAL A 66 -14.06 -16.92 -1.17
CA VAL A 66 -13.82 -18.35 -1.41
C VAL A 66 -14.89 -18.90 -2.33
N THR A 67 -14.50 -19.58 -3.39
CA THR A 67 -15.42 -20.24 -4.31
C THR A 67 -15.90 -21.59 -3.76
N ARG A 68 -17.04 -22.10 -4.28
CA ARG A 68 -17.52 -23.42 -3.90
C ARG A 68 -16.50 -24.52 -4.19
N ALA A 69 -15.78 -24.43 -5.32
CA ALA A 69 -14.72 -25.38 -5.65
C ALA A 69 -13.58 -25.37 -4.62
N GLN A 70 -13.14 -24.18 -4.20
CA GLN A 70 -12.12 -24.03 -3.14
C GLN A 70 -12.62 -24.57 -1.79
N LEU A 71 -13.89 -24.34 -1.42
CA LEU A 71 -14.47 -24.89 -0.19
C LEU A 71 -14.51 -26.41 -0.23
N VAL A 72 -14.93 -27.01 -1.33
CA VAL A 72 -14.99 -28.47 -1.47
C VAL A 72 -13.60 -29.09 -1.48
N SER A 73 -12.66 -28.54 -2.28
CA SER A 73 -11.29 -29.06 -2.35
C SER A 73 -10.53 -28.85 -1.04
N GLY A 74 -10.63 -27.66 -0.45
CA GLY A 74 -9.99 -27.35 0.84
C GLY A 74 -10.58 -28.16 1.99
N GLY A 75 -11.91 -28.28 2.05
CA GLY A 75 -12.61 -29.12 3.02
C GLY A 75 -12.24 -30.61 2.87
N GLY A 76 -12.15 -31.10 1.64
CA GLY A 76 -11.69 -32.46 1.36
C GLY A 76 -10.25 -32.71 1.81
N LEU A 77 -9.34 -31.78 1.53
CA LEU A 77 -7.94 -31.87 1.98
C LEU A 77 -7.84 -31.84 3.51
N LEU A 78 -8.61 -30.97 4.18
CA LEU A 78 -8.65 -30.92 5.65
C LEU A 78 -9.22 -32.22 6.24
N ALA A 79 -10.26 -32.79 5.65
CA ALA A 79 -10.82 -34.06 6.11
C ALA A 79 -9.84 -35.22 5.92
N LEU A 80 -9.14 -35.28 4.78
CA LEU A 80 -8.07 -36.27 4.54
C LEU A 80 -6.91 -36.09 5.53
N PHE A 81 -6.49 -34.87 5.81
CA PHE A 81 -5.44 -34.59 6.79
C PHE A 81 -5.90 -34.97 8.22
N ALA A 82 -7.13 -34.65 8.60
CA ALA A 82 -7.70 -35.05 9.88
C ALA A 82 -7.77 -36.58 10.03
N LEU A 83 -8.17 -37.27 8.98
CA LEU A 83 -8.15 -38.72 8.94
C LEU A 83 -6.73 -39.29 9.06
N PHE A 84 -5.76 -38.66 8.37
CA PHE A 84 -4.35 -39.06 8.46
C PHE A 84 -3.80 -38.85 9.89
N VAL A 85 -4.13 -37.72 10.55
CA VAL A 85 -3.79 -37.46 11.95
C VAL A 85 -4.41 -38.51 12.88
N TRP A 86 -5.66 -38.88 12.63
CA TRP A 86 -6.36 -39.89 13.44
C TRP A 86 -5.76 -41.30 13.29
N LEU A 87 -5.43 -41.71 12.07
CA LEU A 87 -4.87 -43.05 11.80
C LEU A 87 -3.39 -43.15 12.14
N HIS A 88 -2.59 -42.08 11.91
CA HIS A 88 -1.14 -42.11 12.02
C HIS A 88 -0.61 -40.81 12.63
N PRO A 89 -0.91 -40.48 13.92
CA PRO A 89 -0.61 -39.16 14.51
C PRO A 89 0.88 -38.79 14.45
N ALA A 90 1.78 -39.72 14.78
CA ALA A 90 3.22 -39.45 14.73
C ALA A 90 3.72 -39.16 13.31
N ALA A 91 3.26 -39.92 12.31
CA ALA A 91 3.63 -39.71 10.93
C ALA A 91 3.04 -38.40 10.38
N ALA A 92 1.82 -38.05 10.75
CA ALA A 92 1.17 -36.80 10.35
C ALA A 92 1.92 -35.57 10.91
N ILE A 93 2.28 -35.59 12.19
CA ILE A 93 3.07 -34.52 12.83
C ILE A 93 4.44 -34.40 12.17
N LEU A 94 5.14 -35.52 11.94
CA LEU A 94 6.45 -35.49 11.27
C LEU A 94 6.32 -34.96 9.84
N SER A 95 5.35 -35.43 9.07
CA SER A 95 5.12 -34.96 7.68
C SER A 95 4.81 -33.46 7.64
N ALA A 96 3.93 -32.97 8.52
CA ALA A 96 3.64 -31.56 8.64
C ALA A 96 4.90 -30.74 8.99
N SER A 97 5.71 -31.21 9.92
CA SER A 97 6.94 -30.53 10.32
C SER A 97 7.98 -30.49 9.21
N VAL A 98 8.13 -31.57 8.44
CA VAL A 98 9.00 -31.58 7.25
C VAL A 98 8.49 -30.60 6.20
N LEU A 99 7.19 -30.61 5.90
CA LEU A 99 6.58 -29.69 4.94
C LEU A 99 6.81 -28.23 5.34
N PHE A 100 6.57 -27.88 6.60
CA PHE A 100 6.85 -26.53 7.11
C PHE A 100 8.34 -26.19 7.08
N SER A 101 9.22 -27.16 7.34
CA SER A 101 10.66 -26.94 7.22
C SER A 101 11.08 -26.60 5.80
N VAL A 102 10.63 -27.36 4.83
CA VAL A 102 10.90 -27.08 3.41
C VAL A 102 10.42 -25.68 3.05
N PHE A 103 9.23 -25.30 3.49
CA PHE A 103 8.69 -23.96 3.30
C PHE A 103 9.57 -22.89 3.97
N TYR A 104 9.97 -23.03 5.23
CA TYR A 104 10.82 -22.06 5.92
C TYR A 104 12.22 -21.96 5.32
N VAL A 105 12.80 -23.07 4.86
CA VAL A 105 14.06 -23.07 4.12
C VAL A 105 13.92 -22.28 2.82
N ALA A 106 12.82 -22.48 2.08
CA ALA A 106 12.58 -21.71 0.86
C ALA A 106 12.46 -20.20 1.16
N VAL A 107 11.78 -19.81 2.25
CA VAL A 107 11.69 -18.42 2.70
C VAL A 107 13.07 -17.87 3.13
N ALA A 108 13.88 -18.66 3.85
CA ALA A 108 15.22 -18.26 4.26
C ALA A 108 16.15 -18.06 3.05
N VAL A 109 16.10 -18.98 2.07
CA VAL A 109 16.84 -18.88 0.80
C VAL A 109 16.38 -17.65 0.01
N PHE A 110 15.08 -17.41 -0.07
CA PHE A 110 14.54 -16.21 -0.72
C PHE A 110 15.07 -14.92 -0.06
N ARG A 111 15.02 -14.82 1.28
CA ARG A 111 15.56 -13.67 2.02
C ARG A 111 17.07 -13.50 1.83
N ALA A 112 17.83 -14.60 1.83
CA ALA A 112 19.26 -14.58 1.53
C ALA A 112 19.56 -14.11 0.11
N ALA A 113 18.74 -14.54 -0.87
CA ALA A 113 18.86 -14.07 -2.24
C ALA A 113 18.52 -12.57 -2.36
N VAL A 114 17.48 -12.10 -1.66
CA VAL A 114 17.17 -10.65 -1.59
C VAL A 114 18.32 -9.89 -0.96
N LEU A 115 18.89 -10.39 0.15
CA LEU A 115 20.05 -9.79 0.82
C LEU A 115 21.25 -9.66 -0.12
N ALA A 116 21.55 -10.72 -0.87
CA ALA A 116 22.64 -10.72 -1.86
C ALA A 116 22.36 -9.77 -3.05
N GLY A 117 21.09 -9.47 -3.29
CA GLY A 117 20.64 -8.56 -4.35
C GLY A 117 20.50 -7.09 -3.91
N ILE A 118 20.75 -6.75 -2.65
CA ILE A 118 20.69 -5.35 -2.20
C ILE A 118 21.90 -4.60 -2.74
N ASP A 119 21.62 -3.58 -3.57
CA ASP A 119 22.65 -2.62 -3.99
C ASP A 119 22.72 -1.46 -3.02
N ARG A 120 23.91 -0.90 -2.86
CA ARG A 120 24.08 0.38 -2.19
C ARG A 120 23.40 1.45 -3.05
N ILE A 121 22.41 2.09 -2.49
CA ILE A 121 21.79 3.26 -3.12
C ILE A 121 22.72 4.43 -2.81
N ASP A 122 23.30 5.06 -3.85
CA ASP A 122 24.13 6.23 -3.66
C ASP A 122 23.34 7.33 -2.95
N ALA A 123 23.94 7.94 -1.94
CA ALA A 123 23.27 8.94 -1.09
C ALA A 123 22.74 10.16 -1.90
N GLU A 124 23.33 10.44 -3.07
CA GLU A 124 22.88 11.49 -3.99
C GLU A 124 21.48 11.24 -4.56
N VAL A 125 21.06 9.98 -4.70
CA VAL A 125 19.77 9.60 -5.26
C VAL A 125 18.63 10.04 -4.33
N TRP A 126 18.78 9.88 -3.01
CA TRP A 126 17.79 10.29 -2.01
C TRP A 126 17.65 11.81 -1.85
N GLY A 127 18.61 12.59 -2.33
CA GLY A 127 18.63 14.05 -2.25
C GLY A 127 17.98 14.76 -3.44
N GLY A 128 17.36 14.05 -4.37
CA GLY A 128 16.87 14.64 -5.61
C GLY A 128 18.04 15.08 -6.50
N GLY A 129 19.10 14.27 -6.50
CA GLY A 129 20.33 14.54 -7.25
C GLY A 129 20.09 14.87 -8.72
N ASN A 130 20.96 15.62 -9.30
CA ASN A 130 20.94 16.34 -10.59
C ASN A 130 20.62 15.53 -11.87
N GLY A 131 20.00 14.34 -11.76
CA GLY A 131 19.73 13.44 -12.88
C GLY A 131 18.34 13.56 -13.51
N PHE A 132 17.37 14.19 -12.84
CA PHE A 132 15.99 14.31 -13.34
C PHE A 132 15.71 15.73 -13.83
N SER A 133 15.53 15.89 -15.13
CA SER A 133 15.21 17.17 -15.76
C SER A 133 13.87 17.08 -16.47
N GLU A 134 12.92 17.92 -16.05
CA GLU A 134 11.63 18.06 -16.74
C GLU A 134 11.77 18.48 -18.21
N ALA A 135 12.85 19.19 -18.56
CA ALA A 135 13.09 19.66 -19.93
C ALA A 135 13.28 18.52 -20.95
N MET A 136 13.56 17.31 -20.48
CA MET A 136 13.73 16.13 -21.33
C MET A 136 12.48 15.26 -21.44
N LEU A 137 11.40 15.59 -20.71
CA LEU A 137 10.17 14.83 -20.73
C LEU A 137 9.28 15.27 -21.90
N PRO A 138 8.62 14.33 -22.60
CA PRO A 138 7.59 14.66 -23.56
C PRO A 138 6.40 15.31 -22.83
N PRO A 139 5.64 16.18 -23.52
CA PRO A 139 4.39 16.71 -22.97
C PRO A 139 3.46 15.57 -22.57
N GLY A 140 2.87 15.67 -21.36
CA GLY A 140 1.95 14.67 -20.85
C GLY A 140 1.21 15.16 -19.61
N ASP A 141 -0.04 14.72 -19.43
CA ASP A 141 -0.86 15.09 -18.30
C ASP A 141 -0.72 14.07 -17.16
N TYR A 142 -0.53 14.56 -15.94
CA TYR A 142 -0.41 13.75 -14.72
C TYR A 142 -1.68 13.86 -13.88
N VAL A 143 -2.35 12.74 -13.69
CA VAL A 143 -3.52 12.60 -12.81
C VAL A 143 -3.07 12.15 -11.42
N ILE A 144 -3.52 12.84 -10.39
CA ILE A 144 -3.27 12.51 -8.99
C ILE A 144 -4.63 12.23 -8.34
N LEU A 145 -4.83 11.01 -7.86
CA LEU A 145 -6.05 10.60 -7.16
C LEU A 145 -5.80 10.54 -5.66
N VAL A 146 -6.65 11.20 -4.89
CA VAL A 146 -6.54 11.25 -3.42
C VAL A 146 -7.89 10.90 -2.80
N PRO A 147 -8.12 9.64 -2.43
CA PRO A 147 -9.34 9.24 -1.75
C PRO A 147 -9.31 9.70 -0.29
N LEU A 148 -10.36 10.42 0.12
CA LEU A 148 -10.49 11.03 1.43
C LEU A 148 -11.77 10.55 2.13
N TYR A 149 -11.64 10.19 3.41
CA TYR A 149 -12.77 9.84 4.26
C TYR A 149 -12.46 10.13 5.73
N ARG A 150 -13.15 11.11 6.32
CA ARG A 150 -12.95 11.58 7.71
C ARG A 150 -11.51 12.04 7.97
N GLU A 151 -11.02 12.94 7.09
CA GLU A 151 -9.65 13.47 7.13
C GLU A 151 -9.61 15.00 7.18
N ALA A 152 -10.68 15.65 7.66
CA ALA A 152 -10.80 17.12 7.67
C ALA A 152 -9.58 17.84 8.27
N GLY A 153 -9.01 17.29 9.35
CA GLY A 153 -7.85 17.88 10.03
C GLY A 153 -6.52 17.83 9.27
N GLN A 154 -6.45 17.08 8.15
CA GLN A 154 -5.20 16.91 7.38
C GLN A 154 -5.20 17.63 6.03
N ILE A 155 -6.35 18.22 5.63
CA ILE A 155 -6.55 18.76 4.28
C ILE A 155 -5.55 19.87 3.95
N GLY A 156 -5.29 20.81 4.85
CA GLY A 156 -4.34 21.91 4.60
C GLY A 156 -2.93 21.40 4.33
N ASP A 157 -2.43 20.48 5.16
CA ASP A 157 -1.09 19.89 5.00
C ASP A 157 -0.98 19.06 3.71
N LEU A 158 -2.02 18.29 3.39
CA LEU A 158 -2.11 17.49 2.17
C LEU A 158 -2.05 18.38 0.93
N ILE A 159 -2.92 19.39 0.83
CA ILE A 159 -2.97 20.31 -0.32
C ILE A 159 -1.62 21.01 -0.49
N ALA A 160 -1.01 21.46 0.63
CA ALA A 160 0.32 22.06 0.59
C ALA A 160 1.41 21.08 0.14
N ALA A 161 1.31 19.79 0.47
CA ALA A 161 2.25 18.77 0.02
C ALA A 161 2.10 18.50 -1.49
N LEU A 162 0.87 18.33 -1.98
CA LEU A 162 0.57 18.07 -3.39
C LEU A 162 0.87 19.28 -4.30
N ASP A 163 0.71 20.49 -3.78
CA ASP A 163 1.03 21.71 -4.52
C ASP A 163 2.53 21.82 -4.82
N ARG A 164 3.39 21.37 -3.91
CA ARG A 164 4.85 21.35 -4.08
C ARG A 164 5.35 20.36 -5.13
N LEU A 165 4.53 19.41 -5.57
CA LEU A 165 4.90 18.47 -6.63
C LEU A 165 5.18 19.21 -7.94
N LYS A 166 6.39 19.08 -8.45
CA LYS A 166 6.84 19.72 -9.69
C LYS A 166 6.36 18.89 -10.88
N TRP A 167 5.69 19.57 -11.81
CA TRP A 167 5.30 19.02 -13.09
C TRP A 167 5.06 20.14 -14.10
N ARG A 168 5.91 20.27 -15.10
CA ARG A 168 5.85 21.30 -16.16
C ARG A 168 5.76 20.71 -17.56
N ALA A 169 5.92 19.38 -17.70
CA ALA A 169 5.82 18.70 -18.99
C ALA A 169 4.38 18.68 -19.53
N GLY A 170 3.38 19.01 -18.71
CA GLY A 170 1.97 19.05 -19.06
C GLY A 170 1.14 19.59 -17.90
N ARG A 171 -0.13 19.21 -17.83
CA ARG A 171 -1.02 19.61 -16.73
C ARG A 171 -0.96 18.62 -15.59
N LYS A 172 -1.01 19.13 -14.36
CA LYS A 172 -1.15 18.36 -13.13
C LYS A 172 -2.59 18.48 -12.63
N HIS A 173 -3.33 17.39 -12.62
CA HIS A 173 -4.72 17.33 -12.18
C HIS A 173 -4.81 16.53 -10.87
N VAL A 174 -5.15 17.21 -9.79
CA VAL A 174 -5.33 16.61 -8.46
C VAL A 174 -6.83 16.44 -8.21
N HIS A 175 -7.30 15.21 -8.10
CA HIS A 175 -8.69 14.87 -7.82
C HIS A 175 -8.82 14.40 -6.38
N LEU A 176 -9.47 15.21 -5.54
CA LEU A 176 -9.79 14.91 -4.15
C LEU A 176 -11.14 14.18 -4.13
N LEU A 177 -11.10 12.87 -3.83
CA LEU A 177 -12.25 11.97 -3.91
C LEU A 177 -12.90 11.83 -2.54
N LEU A 178 -14.10 12.39 -2.37
CA LEU A 178 -14.80 12.44 -1.09
C LEU A 178 -16.08 11.60 -1.12
N GLU A 179 -16.33 10.83 -0.08
CA GLU A 179 -17.59 10.14 0.08
C GLU A 179 -18.71 11.17 0.36
N HIS A 180 -19.86 11.00 -0.28
CA HIS A 180 -20.99 11.96 -0.30
C HIS A 180 -21.52 12.33 1.09
N ASP A 181 -21.32 11.49 2.10
CA ASP A 181 -21.80 11.67 3.47
C ASP A 181 -20.75 12.22 4.44
N ASP A 182 -19.54 12.51 3.97
CA ASP A 182 -18.46 13.08 4.78
C ASP A 182 -18.45 14.61 4.71
N VAL A 183 -19.49 15.21 5.28
CA VAL A 183 -19.74 16.66 5.22
C VAL A 183 -18.56 17.47 5.80
N GLU A 184 -17.92 16.96 6.86
CA GLU A 184 -16.83 17.64 7.54
C GLU A 184 -15.58 17.73 6.63
N THR A 185 -15.17 16.63 5.99
CA THR A 185 -14.03 16.64 5.07
C THR A 185 -14.36 17.41 3.78
N ILE A 186 -15.60 17.32 3.29
CA ILE A 186 -16.05 18.11 2.13
C ILE A 186 -15.94 19.62 2.42
N ALA A 187 -16.40 20.07 3.59
CA ALA A 187 -16.30 21.48 3.99
C ALA A 187 -14.84 21.94 4.12
N ALA A 188 -13.96 21.11 4.71
CA ALA A 188 -12.54 21.41 4.83
C ALA A 188 -11.86 21.56 3.47
N VAL A 189 -12.16 20.68 2.51
CA VAL A 189 -11.64 20.76 1.13
C VAL A 189 -12.20 21.99 0.43
N ALA A 190 -13.50 22.28 0.55
CA ALA A 190 -14.13 23.43 -0.09
C ALA A 190 -13.54 24.77 0.40
N ALA A 191 -13.09 24.84 1.67
CA ALA A 191 -12.44 26.02 2.22
C ALA A 191 -11.05 26.32 1.59
N GLU A 192 -10.36 25.29 1.08
CA GLU A 192 -9.07 25.41 0.41
C GLU A 192 -9.18 25.64 -1.10
N LEU A 193 -10.38 25.44 -1.67
CA LEU A 193 -10.65 25.62 -3.10
C LEU A 193 -11.40 26.97 -3.35
N PRO A 194 -11.30 27.57 -4.55
CA PRO A 194 -10.66 27.05 -5.77
C PRO A 194 -9.16 27.19 -5.78
N LYS A 195 -8.46 26.16 -6.24
CA LYS A 195 -7.02 26.15 -6.47
C LYS A 195 -6.72 25.53 -7.83
N ALA A 196 -5.84 26.14 -8.59
CA ALA A 196 -5.52 25.71 -9.96
C ALA A 196 -5.02 24.24 -9.99
N GLY A 197 -5.64 23.43 -10.85
CA GLY A 197 -5.30 22.01 -11.01
C GLY A 197 -5.87 21.10 -9.93
N PHE A 198 -6.64 21.62 -8.95
CA PHE A 198 -7.32 20.82 -7.94
C PHE A 198 -8.82 20.70 -8.23
N HIS A 199 -9.34 19.49 -8.12
CA HIS A 199 -10.72 19.14 -8.42
C HIS A 199 -11.34 18.40 -7.24
N LEU A 200 -12.53 18.81 -6.82
CA LEU A 200 -13.31 18.10 -5.82
C LEU A 200 -14.26 17.13 -6.53
N GLU A 201 -14.19 15.85 -6.20
CA GLU A 201 -15.02 14.80 -6.78
C GLU A 201 -15.82 14.10 -5.68
N ILE A 202 -17.14 14.21 -5.76
CA ILE A 202 -18.03 13.51 -4.83
C ILE A 202 -18.29 12.09 -5.34
N VAL A 203 -17.93 11.10 -4.53
CA VAL A 203 -18.19 9.69 -4.79
C VAL A 203 -19.64 9.38 -4.37
N PRO A 204 -20.49 8.89 -5.29
CA PRO A 204 -21.91 8.64 -4.99
C PRO A 204 -22.08 7.49 -4.00
N PRO A 205 -23.26 7.41 -3.32
CA PRO A 205 -23.58 6.29 -2.43
C PRO A 205 -23.43 4.96 -3.16
N GLY A 206 -22.86 3.96 -2.46
CA GLY A 206 -22.68 2.61 -3.03
C GLY A 206 -21.89 1.67 -2.13
N MET A 207 -21.95 0.37 -2.44
CA MET A 207 -21.28 -0.68 -1.69
C MET A 207 -20.36 -1.52 -2.59
N PRO A 208 -19.21 -1.95 -2.09
CA PRO A 208 -18.65 -1.69 -0.76
C PRO A 208 -18.14 -0.25 -0.64
N ARG A 209 -18.20 0.35 0.55
CA ARG A 209 -17.57 1.65 0.80
C ARG A 209 -16.09 1.42 1.08
N THR A 210 -15.27 1.57 0.05
CA THR A 210 -13.85 1.30 0.10
C THR A 210 -13.06 2.30 -0.76
N LYS A 211 -11.79 2.49 -0.41
CA LYS A 211 -10.83 3.29 -1.20
C LYS A 211 -10.82 2.89 -2.69
N PRO A 212 -10.68 1.60 -3.07
CA PRO A 212 -10.65 1.20 -4.47
C PRO A 212 -11.96 1.50 -5.23
N ARG A 213 -13.12 1.53 -4.56
CA ARG A 213 -14.36 1.96 -5.21
C ARG A 213 -14.31 3.45 -5.59
N ALA A 214 -13.79 4.29 -4.70
CA ALA A 214 -13.63 5.71 -4.97
C ALA A 214 -12.64 5.96 -6.12
N LEU A 215 -11.51 5.23 -6.10
CA LEU A 215 -10.51 5.28 -7.18
C LEU A 215 -11.09 4.84 -8.53
N ASN A 216 -11.84 3.72 -8.58
CA ASN A 216 -12.48 3.26 -9.82
C ASN A 216 -13.57 4.23 -10.32
N HIS A 217 -14.27 4.91 -9.40
CA HIS A 217 -15.24 5.94 -9.78
C HIS A 217 -14.56 7.12 -10.49
N ALA A 218 -13.43 7.59 -9.95
CA ALA A 218 -12.65 8.65 -10.57
C ALA A 218 -12.02 8.19 -11.89
N LEU A 219 -11.49 6.95 -11.95
CA LEU A 219 -10.82 6.40 -13.12
C LEU A 219 -11.68 6.42 -14.39
N GLN A 220 -13.01 6.35 -14.25
CA GLN A 220 -13.96 6.43 -15.38
C GLN A 220 -14.15 7.85 -15.91
N LYS A 221 -13.71 8.87 -15.18
CA LYS A 221 -13.96 10.29 -15.51
C LYS A 221 -12.69 11.05 -15.89
N VAL A 222 -11.54 10.57 -15.41
CA VAL A 222 -10.26 11.24 -15.61
C VAL A 222 -9.52 10.70 -16.82
N HIS A 223 -8.67 11.53 -17.41
CA HIS A 223 -7.80 11.17 -18.53
C HIS A 223 -6.42 11.78 -18.33
N GLY A 224 -5.39 11.06 -18.72
CA GLY A 224 -4.00 11.50 -18.63
C GLY A 224 -3.05 10.47 -19.21
N ASP A 225 -1.76 10.80 -19.21
CA ASP A 225 -0.70 9.87 -19.62
C ASP A 225 -0.19 9.06 -18.43
N TYR A 226 -0.13 9.72 -17.28
CA TYR A 226 0.33 9.14 -16.02
C TYR A 226 -0.71 9.31 -14.92
N LEU A 227 -0.72 8.39 -13.98
CA LEU A 227 -1.58 8.45 -12.79
C LEU A 227 -0.80 8.06 -11.55
N VAL A 228 -1.04 8.75 -10.44
CA VAL A 228 -0.53 8.37 -9.10
C VAL A 228 -1.63 8.48 -8.06
N ILE A 229 -1.53 7.66 -7.01
CA ILE A 229 -2.42 7.70 -5.85
C ILE A 229 -1.62 8.19 -4.65
N TYR A 230 -2.24 9.08 -3.85
CA TYR A 230 -1.74 9.46 -2.53
C TYR A 230 -2.83 9.33 -1.48
N ASP A 231 -2.42 9.02 -0.24
CA ASP A 231 -3.29 9.02 0.92
C ASP A 231 -3.28 10.40 1.63
N ALA A 232 -4.20 10.62 2.56
CA ALA A 232 -4.37 11.93 3.21
C ALA A 232 -3.13 12.40 4.00
N GLU A 233 -2.41 11.46 4.58
CA GLU A 233 -1.20 11.69 5.39
C GLU A 233 0.10 11.78 4.60
N ASP A 234 0.05 11.57 3.29
CA ASP A 234 1.24 11.49 2.45
C ASP A 234 1.93 12.84 2.25
N ARG A 235 3.26 12.79 2.34
CA ARG A 235 4.15 13.91 2.02
C ARG A 235 5.16 13.46 0.97
N PRO A 236 4.78 13.44 -0.33
CA PRO A 236 5.67 13.01 -1.40
C PRO A 236 6.79 14.00 -1.66
N HIS A 237 7.93 13.50 -2.14
CA HIS A 237 9.05 14.31 -2.57
C HIS A 237 8.67 15.16 -3.79
N PRO A 238 9.04 16.46 -3.85
CA PRO A 238 8.63 17.37 -4.92
C PRO A 238 8.98 16.93 -6.35
N LEU A 239 10.03 16.13 -6.54
CA LEU A 239 10.47 15.63 -7.85
C LEU A 239 9.92 14.24 -8.19
N GLN A 240 9.00 13.69 -7.40
CA GLN A 240 8.56 12.29 -7.54
C GLN A 240 7.87 12.04 -8.89
N LEU A 241 7.02 12.98 -9.37
CA LEU A 241 6.38 12.86 -10.68
C LEU A 241 7.40 12.87 -11.82
N VAL A 242 8.41 13.73 -11.72
CA VAL A 242 9.48 13.89 -12.72
C VAL A 242 10.34 12.63 -12.80
N GLU A 243 10.72 12.07 -11.66
CA GLU A 243 11.47 10.82 -11.61
C GLU A 243 10.67 9.68 -12.22
N ALA A 244 9.41 9.49 -11.79
CA ALA A 244 8.55 8.41 -12.29
C ALA A 244 8.39 8.48 -13.82
N ALA A 245 8.08 9.66 -14.37
CA ALA A 245 7.96 9.84 -15.82
C ALA A 245 9.29 9.62 -16.54
N THR A 246 10.41 10.04 -15.96
CA THR A 246 11.75 9.78 -16.53
C THR A 246 12.07 8.29 -16.59
N VAL A 247 11.73 7.54 -15.54
CA VAL A 247 11.91 6.09 -15.50
C VAL A 247 11.00 5.41 -16.53
N PHE A 248 9.71 5.80 -16.63
CA PHE A 248 8.82 5.25 -17.66
C PHE A 248 9.35 5.50 -19.08
N LEU A 249 9.85 6.70 -19.35
CA LEU A 249 10.38 7.06 -20.68
C LEU A 249 11.60 6.21 -21.08
N ARG A 250 12.43 5.84 -20.10
CA ARG A 250 13.69 5.09 -20.33
C ARG A 250 13.52 3.58 -20.22
N SER A 251 12.36 3.12 -19.78
CA SER A 251 12.09 1.71 -19.52
C SER A 251 11.49 1.00 -20.73
N GLU A 252 11.47 -0.33 -20.65
CA GLU A 252 10.81 -1.15 -21.66
C GLU A 252 9.29 -0.94 -21.66
N PRO A 253 8.62 -1.17 -22.80
CA PRO A 253 7.19 -0.92 -22.95
C PRO A 253 6.28 -1.72 -22.01
N ASP A 254 6.75 -2.79 -21.40
CA ASP A 254 5.99 -3.64 -20.48
C ASP A 254 5.96 -3.11 -19.03
N LEU A 255 6.74 -2.08 -18.67
CA LEU A 255 6.67 -1.42 -17.38
C LEU A 255 5.34 -0.65 -17.25
N ALA A 256 4.51 -1.03 -16.28
CA ALA A 256 3.18 -0.47 -16.07
C ALA A 256 3.06 0.38 -14.80
N CYS A 257 3.83 0.04 -13.78
CA CYS A 257 3.74 0.66 -12.46
C CYS A 257 5.12 0.91 -11.87
N LEU A 258 5.24 2.00 -11.11
CA LEU A 258 6.41 2.34 -10.30
C LEU A 258 5.97 2.64 -8.87
N GLN A 259 6.49 1.88 -7.91
CA GLN A 259 6.29 2.12 -6.48
C GLN A 259 7.36 3.07 -5.94
N ALA A 260 6.95 4.18 -5.34
CA ALA A 260 7.85 5.01 -4.55
C ALA A 260 8.11 4.37 -3.17
N PRO A 261 9.30 4.56 -2.58
CA PRO A 261 9.55 4.10 -1.22
C PRO A 261 8.71 4.88 -0.22
N LEU A 262 8.03 4.15 0.67
CA LEU A 262 7.29 4.70 1.78
C LEU A 262 8.19 4.73 3.00
N VAL A 263 8.37 5.89 3.60
CA VAL A 263 9.32 6.12 4.69
C VAL A 263 8.62 6.73 5.90
N VAL A 264 8.76 6.08 7.04
CA VAL A 264 8.15 6.53 8.29
C VAL A 264 8.89 7.71 8.89
N ASP A 265 8.20 8.83 9.14
CA ASP A 265 8.78 10.06 9.68
C ASP A 265 8.62 10.25 11.20
N ASN A 266 7.77 9.44 11.85
CA ASN A 266 7.51 9.45 13.28
C ASN A 266 8.09 8.24 14.05
N CYS A 267 9.15 7.61 13.55
CA CYS A 267 9.75 6.42 14.19
C CYS A 267 10.15 6.62 15.66
N HIS A 268 10.36 7.87 16.09
CA HIS A 268 10.69 8.25 17.47
C HIS A 268 9.48 8.26 18.42
N ALA A 269 8.26 8.19 17.90
CA ALA A 269 7.04 8.30 18.72
C ALA A 269 6.83 7.10 19.65
N SER A 270 7.30 5.90 19.28
CA SER A 270 7.24 4.71 20.11
C SER A 270 8.17 3.59 19.60
N TRP A 271 8.46 2.60 20.46
CA TRP A 271 9.18 1.39 20.04
C TRP A 271 8.47 0.64 18.91
N LEU A 272 7.13 0.66 18.92
CA LEU A 272 6.30 0.04 17.89
C LEU A 272 6.46 0.75 16.53
N ALA A 273 6.43 2.08 16.52
CA ALA A 273 6.68 2.89 15.33
C ALA A 273 8.11 2.71 14.80
N CYS A 274 9.10 2.50 15.71
CA CYS A 274 10.48 2.24 15.31
C CYS A 274 10.62 0.89 14.59
N LEU A 275 10.05 -0.21 15.15
CA LEU A 275 10.07 -1.52 14.50
C LEU A 275 9.29 -1.53 13.18
N TYR A 276 8.17 -0.82 13.14
CA TYR A 276 7.38 -0.63 11.94
C TYR A 276 8.20 0.10 10.85
N ALA A 277 8.94 1.15 11.21
CA ALA A 277 9.81 1.87 10.29
C ALA A 277 10.92 0.98 9.71
N MET A 278 11.58 0.15 10.55
CA MET A 278 12.61 -0.79 10.09
C MET A 278 12.03 -1.86 9.15
N GLU A 279 10.81 -2.33 9.41
CA GLU A 279 10.11 -3.26 8.53
C GLU A 279 9.76 -2.60 7.19
N TYR A 280 9.29 -1.35 7.19
CA TYR A 280 8.97 -0.58 5.99
C TYR A 280 10.22 -0.33 5.13
N ASP A 281 11.30 0.12 5.75
CA ASP A 281 12.56 0.32 5.04
C ASP A 281 13.07 -0.99 4.42
N THR A 282 12.94 -2.11 5.16
CA THR A 282 13.31 -3.44 4.64
C THR A 282 12.46 -3.83 3.42
N LEU A 283 11.16 -3.53 3.45
CA LEU A 283 10.25 -3.80 2.35
C LEU A 283 10.51 -2.86 1.16
N PHE A 284 10.35 -1.55 1.36
CA PHE A 284 10.32 -0.56 0.29
C PHE A 284 11.70 -0.17 -0.24
N CYS A 285 12.74 -0.22 0.58
CA CYS A 285 14.09 0.15 0.19
C CYS A 285 15.01 -1.05 -0.07
N GLY A 286 14.63 -2.25 0.38
CA GLY A 286 15.41 -3.49 0.18
C GLY A 286 14.73 -4.49 -0.74
N MET A 287 13.58 -5.03 -0.31
CA MET A 287 12.93 -6.14 -0.99
C MET A 287 12.31 -5.73 -2.32
N LEU A 288 11.47 -4.68 -2.36
CA LEU A 288 10.78 -4.29 -3.60
C LEU A 288 11.73 -3.88 -4.72
N PRO A 289 12.81 -3.08 -4.50
CA PRO A 289 13.79 -2.79 -5.54
C PRO A 289 14.50 -4.04 -6.07
N THR A 290 14.78 -5.00 -5.20
CA THR A 290 15.38 -6.27 -5.61
C THR A 290 14.41 -7.11 -6.46
N LEU A 291 13.14 -7.21 -6.08
CA LEU A 291 12.08 -7.87 -6.85
C LEU A 291 11.87 -7.21 -8.21
N ALA A 292 11.89 -5.87 -8.28
CA ALA A 292 11.80 -5.11 -9.52
C ALA A 292 12.92 -5.48 -10.51
N ARG A 293 14.18 -5.51 -10.04
CA ARG A 293 15.33 -5.93 -10.88
C ARG A 293 15.20 -7.37 -11.34
N TRP A 294 14.62 -8.23 -10.51
CA TRP A 294 14.35 -9.60 -10.91
C TRP A 294 13.14 -9.73 -11.84
N ARG A 295 12.44 -8.65 -12.17
CA ARG A 295 11.18 -8.68 -12.94
C ARG A 295 10.17 -9.65 -12.30
N ALA A 296 10.15 -9.71 -10.98
CA ALA A 296 9.30 -10.56 -10.17
C ALA A 296 7.96 -9.86 -9.87
N PRO A 297 6.92 -10.61 -9.48
CA PRO A 297 5.70 -10.00 -8.97
C PRO A 297 5.98 -9.13 -7.74
N ILE A 298 5.44 -7.92 -7.70
CA ILE A 298 5.61 -6.98 -6.60
C ILE A 298 4.27 -6.79 -5.89
N PRO A 299 4.16 -7.08 -4.58
CA PRO A 299 3.04 -6.63 -3.78
C PRO A 299 3.17 -5.11 -3.60
N LEU A 300 2.35 -4.34 -4.33
CA LEU A 300 2.37 -2.89 -4.25
C LEU A 300 1.92 -2.41 -2.87
N GLY A 301 2.42 -1.26 -2.43
CA GLY A 301 1.91 -0.55 -1.26
C GLY A 301 0.62 0.21 -1.57
N GLY A 302 -0.08 0.70 -0.54
CA GLY A 302 -1.39 1.34 -0.67
C GLY A 302 -1.36 2.71 -1.33
N THR A 303 -0.19 3.33 -1.45
CA THR A 303 -0.02 4.69 -1.94
C THR A 303 1.26 4.87 -2.74
N SER A 304 1.42 6.02 -3.39
CA SER A 304 2.62 6.39 -4.16
C SER A 304 2.95 5.40 -5.27
N ASN A 305 1.90 4.82 -5.86
CA ASN A 305 1.97 3.99 -7.04
C ASN A 305 1.74 4.86 -8.27
N HIS A 306 2.77 5.00 -9.09
CA HIS A 306 2.71 5.70 -10.37
C HIS A 306 2.42 4.70 -11.48
N PHE A 307 1.47 5.01 -12.34
CA PHE A 307 1.04 4.14 -13.44
C PHE A 307 1.15 4.85 -14.78
N ILE A 308 1.45 4.10 -15.83
CA ILE A 308 1.05 4.48 -17.18
C ILE A 308 -0.46 4.30 -17.24
N PHE A 309 -1.20 5.39 -17.47
CA PHE A 309 -2.66 5.43 -17.35
C PHE A 309 -3.36 4.35 -18.18
N ALA A 310 -2.98 4.19 -19.45
CA ALA A 310 -3.55 3.19 -20.35
C ALA A 310 -3.38 1.75 -19.83
N LYS A 311 -2.22 1.43 -19.18
CA LYS A 311 -1.97 0.10 -18.64
C LYS A 311 -2.76 -0.19 -17.39
N LEU A 312 -3.03 0.82 -16.57
CA LEU A 312 -3.94 0.67 -15.43
C LEU A 312 -5.36 0.38 -15.88
N LEU A 313 -5.82 1.04 -16.95
CA LEU A 313 -7.13 0.74 -17.57
C LEU A 313 -7.18 -0.68 -18.11
N GLU A 314 -6.15 -1.11 -18.84
CA GLU A 314 -6.02 -2.48 -19.36
C GLU A 314 -6.04 -3.54 -18.24
N ALA A 315 -5.42 -3.24 -17.09
CA ALA A 315 -5.44 -4.10 -15.91
C ALA A 315 -6.79 -4.10 -15.18
N GLY A 316 -7.76 -3.24 -15.55
CA GLY A 316 -9.09 -3.18 -14.97
C GLY A 316 -9.19 -2.40 -13.65
N GLY A 317 -8.23 -1.51 -13.35
CA GLY A 317 -8.22 -0.72 -12.11
C GLY A 317 -8.07 -1.59 -10.86
N TRP A 318 -8.82 -1.30 -9.80
CA TRP A 318 -8.70 -1.94 -8.49
C TRP A 318 -9.90 -2.84 -8.16
N ASP A 319 -9.66 -3.94 -7.44
CA ASP A 319 -10.76 -4.76 -6.89
C ASP A 319 -11.39 -4.06 -5.68
N SER A 320 -12.62 -3.57 -5.85
CA SER A 320 -13.35 -2.86 -4.78
C SER A 320 -13.67 -3.74 -3.56
N PHE A 321 -13.60 -5.05 -3.67
CA PHE A 321 -13.90 -6.01 -2.60
C PHE A 321 -12.65 -6.54 -1.89
N ASN A 322 -11.45 -6.28 -2.42
CA ASN A 322 -10.20 -6.62 -1.75
C ASN A 322 -9.80 -5.50 -0.78
N VAL A 323 -9.40 -5.84 0.43
CA VAL A 323 -9.00 -4.85 1.45
C VAL A 323 -7.51 -4.47 1.36
N THR A 324 -6.76 -5.09 0.45
CA THR A 324 -5.42 -4.69 -0.04
C THR A 324 -5.43 -4.79 -1.56
N GLU A 325 -6.22 -3.92 -2.16
CA GLU A 325 -6.42 -3.79 -3.61
C GLU A 325 -5.13 -3.50 -4.38
N ASP A 326 -4.17 -2.90 -3.70
CA ASP A 326 -2.83 -2.56 -4.14
C ASP A 326 -1.97 -3.82 -4.37
N ALA A 327 -1.86 -4.67 -3.36
CA ALA A 327 -1.13 -5.94 -3.48
C ALA A 327 -1.78 -6.86 -4.53
N ASP A 328 -3.12 -6.89 -4.60
CA ASP A 328 -3.86 -7.61 -5.64
C ASP A 328 -3.53 -7.08 -7.03
N LEU A 329 -3.55 -5.75 -7.21
CA LEU A 329 -3.22 -5.12 -8.50
C LEU A 329 -1.78 -5.47 -8.93
N GLY A 330 -0.81 -5.45 -8.01
CA GLY A 330 0.58 -5.84 -8.31
C GLY A 330 0.68 -7.28 -8.82
N MET A 331 -0.06 -8.23 -8.22
CA MET A 331 -0.11 -9.62 -8.68
C MET A 331 -0.86 -9.76 -10.01
N ARG A 332 -1.91 -8.96 -10.23
CA ARG A 332 -2.68 -8.95 -11.49
C ARG A 332 -1.87 -8.38 -12.64
N LEU A 333 -1.10 -7.31 -12.43
CA LEU A 333 -0.15 -6.80 -13.42
C LEU A 333 0.85 -7.89 -13.86
N ALA A 334 1.39 -8.65 -12.90
CA ALA A 334 2.27 -9.77 -13.23
C ALA A 334 1.58 -10.88 -14.05
N ARG A 335 0.28 -11.14 -13.84
CA ARG A 335 -0.51 -12.05 -14.68
C ARG A 335 -0.69 -11.54 -16.10
N HIS A 336 -0.82 -10.23 -16.27
CA HIS A 336 -0.84 -9.57 -17.59
C HIS A 336 0.55 -9.42 -18.22
N ARG A 337 1.60 -9.98 -17.60
CA ARG A 337 3.01 -9.83 -17.99
C ARG A 337 3.49 -8.38 -18.03
N MET A 338 2.81 -7.53 -17.29
CA MET A 338 3.23 -6.16 -17.05
C MET A 338 4.18 -6.11 -15.88
N LEU A 339 5.19 -5.26 -15.95
CA LEU A 339 6.20 -5.09 -14.91
C LEU A 339 5.82 -3.98 -13.93
N CYS A 340 6.21 -4.21 -12.68
CA CYS A 340 6.30 -3.17 -11.67
C CYS A 340 7.76 -2.88 -11.37
N GLY A 341 8.11 -1.60 -11.30
CA GLY A 341 9.42 -1.10 -10.89
C GLY A 341 9.35 -0.32 -9.60
N THR A 342 10.48 0.29 -9.24
CA THR A 342 10.56 1.22 -8.10
C THR A 342 11.28 2.49 -8.51
N ILE A 343 11.01 3.58 -7.81
CA ILE A 343 11.72 4.85 -7.89
C ILE A 343 12.43 5.13 -6.56
N THR A 344 13.17 6.22 -6.49
CA THR A 344 14.03 6.53 -5.33
C THR A 344 13.52 7.68 -4.48
N THR A 345 12.77 8.62 -5.06
CA THR A 345 12.16 9.74 -4.31
C THR A 345 11.04 9.22 -3.41
N PRO A 346 11.15 9.43 -2.08
CA PRO A 346 10.23 8.84 -1.11
C PRO A 346 8.93 9.61 -0.95
N THR A 347 7.95 8.93 -0.39
CA THR A 347 6.80 9.54 0.31
C THR A 347 6.97 9.31 1.80
N MET A 348 6.81 10.38 2.58
CA MET A 348 6.85 10.30 4.05
C MET A 348 5.46 9.94 4.58
N GLU A 349 5.41 8.92 5.44
CA GLU A 349 4.19 8.40 6.06
C GLU A 349 4.26 8.41 7.59
N GLU A 350 3.11 8.31 8.24
CA GLU A 350 2.97 8.18 9.68
C GLU A 350 2.71 6.72 10.08
N ALA A 351 3.59 6.16 10.93
CA ALA A 351 3.36 4.85 11.53
C ALA A 351 2.38 4.95 12.72
N PRO A 352 1.49 3.97 12.93
CA PRO A 352 0.69 3.89 14.13
C PRO A 352 1.58 3.72 15.38
N ALA A 353 1.59 4.75 16.25
CA ALA A 353 2.39 4.74 17.47
C ALA A 353 1.76 3.94 18.63
N ARG A 354 0.47 3.58 18.52
CA ARG A 354 -0.30 2.85 19.53
C ARG A 354 -0.66 1.46 19.05
N LEU A 355 -0.73 0.49 19.97
CA LEU A 355 -0.97 -0.92 19.66
C LEU A 355 -2.34 -1.16 18.98
N ARG A 356 -3.41 -0.49 19.40
CA ARG A 356 -4.76 -0.73 18.88
C ARG A 356 -4.91 -0.31 17.40
N PRO A 357 -4.57 0.91 16.96
CA PRO A 357 -4.55 1.29 15.54
C PRO A 357 -3.63 0.39 14.71
N TRP A 358 -2.45 0.07 15.23
CA TRP A 358 -1.49 -0.84 14.60
C TRP A 358 -2.10 -2.22 14.37
N LEU A 359 -2.76 -2.80 15.39
CA LEU A 359 -3.39 -4.12 15.29
C LEU A 359 -4.49 -4.14 14.22
N PHE A 360 -5.31 -3.07 14.14
CA PHE A 360 -6.37 -2.97 13.14
C PHE A 360 -5.80 -2.87 11.73
N GLN A 361 -4.78 -2.05 11.51
CA GLN A 361 -4.10 -1.91 10.24
C GLN A 361 -3.46 -3.24 9.80
N ARG A 362 -2.71 -3.92 10.69
CA ARG A 362 -2.09 -5.21 10.40
C ARG A 362 -3.11 -6.32 10.14
N THR A 363 -4.20 -6.36 10.88
CA THR A 363 -5.31 -7.28 10.61
C THR A 363 -5.87 -7.08 9.20
N ARG A 364 -6.08 -5.84 8.78
CA ARG A 364 -6.56 -5.50 7.45
C ARG A 364 -5.60 -5.98 6.36
N TRP A 365 -4.31 -5.71 6.51
CA TRP A 365 -3.30 -6.12 5.53
C TRP A 365 -3.20 -7.63 5.37
N ILE A 366 -3.07 -8.36 6.49
CA ILE A 366 -2.96 -9.83 6.43
C ILE A 366 -4.24 -10.44 5.86
N LYS A 367 -5.41 -9.91 6.22
CA LYS A 367 -6.69 -10.33 5.64
C LYS A 367 -6.72 -10.13 4.12
N GLY A 368 -6.26 -8.99 3.63
CA GLY A 368 -6.21 -8.69 2.21
C GLY A 368 -5.22 -9.59 1.46
N TRP A 369 -4.06 -9.88 2.03
CA TRP A 369 -3.12 -10.84 1.44
C TRP A 369 -3.71 -12.25 1.35
N MET A 370 -4.50 -12.66 2.36
CA MET A 370 -5.27 -13.92 2.28
C MET A 370 -6.31 -13.87 1.14
N GLN A 371 -7.03 -12.76 0.99
CA GLN A 371 -7.98 -12.57 -0.11
C GLN A 371 -7.28 -12.64 -1.47
N THR A 372 -6.18 -11.92 -1.64
CA THR A 372 -5.37 -11.90 -2.86
C THR A 372 -4.88 -13.31 -3.21
N LEU A 373 -4.33 -14.05 -2.24
CA LEU A 373 -3.90 -15.43 -2.45
C LEU A 373 -5.08 -16.31 -2.92
N LEU A 374 -6.23 -16.24 -2.25
CA LEU A 374 -7.41 -17.04 -2.59
C LEU A 374 -7.97 -16.70 -3.97
N VAL A 375 -8.01 -15.43 -4.34
CA VAL A 375 -8.49 -14.98 -5.67
C VAL A 375 -7.59 -15.51 -6.77
N HIS A 376 -6.28 -15.31 -6.67
CA HIS A 376 -5.34 -15.76 -7.70
C HIS A 376 -5.18 -17.28 -7.76
N MET A 377 -5.56 -18.00 -6.68
CA MET A 377 -5.55 -19.48 -6.62
C MET A 377 -6.89 -20.12 -6.99
N ARG A 378 -7.85 -19.39 -7.55
CA ARG A 378 -9.10 -19.98 -8.09
C ARG A 378 -8.84 -20.87 -9.31
N SER A 379 -7.86 -20.48 -10.13
CA SER A 379 -7.44 -21.20 -11.33
C SER A 379 -5.92 -21.32 -11.39
N PRO A 380 -5.29 -22.18 -10.55
CA PRO A 380 -3.84 -22.24 -10.39
C PRO A 380 -3.08 -22.44 -11.70
N ALA A 381 -3.58 -23.34 -12.55
CA ALA A 381 -2.96 -23.64 -13.86
C ALA A 381 -3.04 -22.43 -14.83
N ARG A 382 -4.12 -21.65 -14.77
CA ARG A 382 -4.25 -20.41 -15.55
C ARG A 382 -3.26 -19.36 -15.03
N THR A 383 -3.22 -19.13 -13.74
CA THR A 383 -2.30 -18.18 -13.09
C THR A 383 -0.82 -18.54 -13.40
N ALA A 384 -0.47 -19.82 -13.32
CA ALA A 384 0.88 -20.29 -13.66
C ALA A 384 1.26 -20.04 -15.14
N ARG A 385 0.31 -20.22 -16.07
CA ARG A 385 0.54 -19.94 -17.51
C ARG A 385 0.66 -18.43 -17.79
N GLU A 386 -0.14 -17.61 -17.12
CA GLU A 386 -0.15 -16.15 -17.27
C GLU A 386 1.15 -15.54 -16.74
N MET A 387 1.54 -15.86 -15.51
CA MET A 387 2.76 -15.34 -14.87
C MET A 387 4.05 -15.99 -15.37
N GLY A 388 3.98 -17.24 -15.90
CA GLY A 388 5.12 -18.13 -16.09
C GLY A 388 5.58 -18.79 -14.78
N LEU A 389 6.23 -19.98 -14.88
CA LEU A 389 6.54 -20.83 -13.72
C LEU A 389 7.42 -20.15 -12.67
N ARG A 390 8.42 -19.36 -13.09
CA ARG A 390 9.32 -18.64 -12.18
C ARG A 390 8.55 -17.61 -11.33
N ASN A 391 7.78 -16.75 -11.97
CA ASN A 391 7.01 -15.72 -11.26
C ASN A 391 5.87 -16.30 -10.45
N TYR A 392 5.29 -17.40 -10.90
CA TYR A 392 4.30 -18.17 -10.13
C TYR A 392 4.92 -18.76 -8.86
N ALA A 393 6.14 -19.31 -8.91
CA ALA A 393 6.85 -19.77 -7.72
C ALA A 393 7.17 -18.61 -6.76
N LEU A 394 7.66 -17.48 -7.29
CA LEU A 394 7.94 -16.28 -6.47
C LEU A 394 6.67 -15.69 -5.84
N PHE A 395 5.55 -15.65 -6.57
CA PHE A 395 4.24 -15.28 -6.03
C PHE A 395 3.89 -16.11 -4.80
N HIS A 396 4.09 -17.44 -4.86
CA HIS A 396 3.81 -18.30 -3.70
C HIS A 396 4.78 -18.04 -2.54
N VAL A 397 6.07 -17.94 -2.80
CA VAL A 397 7.05 -17.65 -1.75
C VAL A 397 6.73 -16.32 -1.06
N ILE A 398 6.38 -15.28 -1.82
CA ILE A 398 6.07 -13.96 -1.28
C ILE A 398 4.76 -14.00 -0.46
N LEU A 399 3.64 -14.37 -1.08
CA LEU A 399 2.33 -14.28 -0.41
C LEU A 399 2.12 -15.36 0.65
N ILE A 400 2.55 -16.59 0.39
CA ILE A 400 2.41 -17.66 1.38
C ILE A 400 3.30 -17.36 2.60
N SER A 401 4.51 -16.81 2.40
CA SER A 401 5.35 -16.42 3.55
C SER A 401 4.70 -15.35 4.43
N LEU A 402 4.01 -14.38 3.81
CA LEU A 402 3.30 -13.33 4.57
C LEU A 402 2.10 -13.87 5.35
N VAL A 403 1.44 -14.93 4.87
CA VAL A 403 0.24 -15.50 5.50
C VAL A 403 0.59 -16.66 6.44
N VAL A 404 1.31 -17.66 5.93
CA VAL A 404 1.57 -18.91 6.68
C VAL A 404 2.53 -18.67 7.82
N SER A 405 3.62 -17.91 7.62
CA SER A 405 4.57 -17.63 8.69
C SER A 405 3.91 -16.99 9.91
N VAL A 406 2.97 -16.07 9.66
CA VAL A 406 2.26 -15.34 10.72
C VAL A 406 1.34 -16.27 11.52
N LEU A 407 0.66 -17.22 10.87
CA LEU A 407 -0.25 -18.15 11.53
C LEU A 407 0.49 -19.27 12.27
N VAL A 408 1.63 -19.72 11.75
CA VAL A 408 2.35 -20.89 12.26
C VAL A 408 3.41 -20.51 13.31
N HIS A 409 3.92 -19.28 13.30
CA HIS A 409 4.95 -18.83 14.24
C HIS A 409 4.62 -19.09 15.73
N PRO A 410 3.41 -18.82 16.26
CA PRO A 410 3.07 -19.14 17.65
C PRO A 410 3.12 -20.64 17.96
N VAL A 411 2.79 -21.48 16.98
CA VAL A 411 2.83 -22.94 17.12
C VAL A 411 4.27 -23.43 17.29
N PHE A 412 5.21 -22.90 16.51
CA PHE A 412 6.64 -23.22 16.67
C PHE A 412 7.19 -22.76 18.02
N LEU A 413 6.81 -21.57 18.48
CA LEU A 413 7.23 -21.08 19.79
C LEU A 413 6.66 -21.95 20.92
N ALA A 414 5.39 -22.36 20.83
CA ALA A 414 4.77 -23.27 21.80
C ALA A 414 5.45 -24.65 21.80
N ALA A 415 5.75 -25.19 20.62
CA ALA A 415 6.48 -26.45 20.48
C ALA A 415 7.89 -26.36 21.10
N TYR A 416 8.59 -25.24 20.82
CA TYR A 416 9.90 -24.97 21.42
C TYR A 416 9.83 -24.89 22.95
N ALA A 417 8.89 -24.12 23.49
CA ALA A 417 8.70 -23.99 24.95
C ALA A 417 8.37 -25.34 25.61
N TYR A 418 7.52 -26.15 24.97
CA TYR A 418 7.20 -27.50 25.42
C TYR A 418 8.43 -28.41 25.45
N GLN A 419 9.27 -28.38 24.43
CA GLN A 419 10.50 -29.16 24.35
C GLN A 419 11.52 -28.74 25.44
N MET A 420 11.65 -27.42 25.65
CA MET A 420 12.51 -26.91 26.74
C MET A 420 12.01 -27.35 28.13
N ALA A 421 10.70 -27.27 28.37
CA ALA A 421 10.11 -27.74 29.61
C ALA A 421 10.38 -29.24 29.86
N ARG A 422 10.25 -30.09 28.83
CA ARG A 422 10.59 -31.52 28.90
C ARG A 422 12.08 -31.77 29.19
N PHE A 423 12.94 -31.01 28.49
CA PHE A 423 14.40 -31.11 28.71
C PHE A 423 14.79 -30.77 30.17
N PHE A 424 14.27 -29.65 30.69
CA PHE A 424 14.56 -29.23 32.06
C PHE A 424 13.89 -30.10 33.12
N SER A 425 12.80 -30.78 32.80
CA SER A 425 12.16 -31.75 33.72
C SER A 425 12.85 -33.11 33.78
N GLY A 426 13.95 -33.31 33.03
CA GLY A 426 14.68 -34.58 32.99
C GLY A 426 13.93 -35.72 32.31
N THR A 427 12.86 -35.41 31.53
CA THR A 427 12.09 -36.41 30.78
C THR A 427 12.94 -36.97 29.64
N SER A 428 13.03 -38.29 29.53
CA SER A 428 13.72 -38.90 28.37
C SER A 428 13.04 -38.53 27.06
N LEU A 429 13.84 -38.02 26.13
CA LEU A 429 13.38 -37.63 24.79
C LEU A 429 13.56 -38.82 23.86
N SER A 430 12.54 -39.15 23.09
CA SER A 430 12.64 -40.12 21.97
C SER A 430 13.46 -39.54 20.82
N ALA A 431 13.96 -40.39 19.92
CA ALA A 431 14.64 -39.95 18.70
C ALA A 431 13.75 -39.02 17.86
N VAL A 432 12.43 -39.24 17.84
CA VAL A 432 11.46 -38.38 17.17
C VAL A 432 11.37 -37.02 17.86
N ASP A 433 11.32 -36.95 19.19
CA ASP A 433 11.31 -35.68 19.92
C ASP A 433 12.58 -34.85 19.62
N ILE A 434 13.74 -35.48 19.57
CA ILE A 434 15.02 -34.82 19.25
C ILE A 434 15.02 -34.31 17.81
N ALA A 435 14.57 -35.12 16.86
CA ALA A 435 14.46 -34.70 15.45
C ALA A 435 13.50 -33.52 15.29
N MET A 436 12.33 -33.58 15.92
CA MET A 436 11.33 -32.48 15.88
C MET A 436 11.86 -31.22 16.53
N ALA A 437 12.58 -31.33 17.65
CA ALA A 437 13.25 -30.22 18.32
C ALA A 437 14.29 -29.58 17.38
N GLY A 438 15.13 -30.38 16.74
CA GLY A 438 16.14 -29.92 15.78
C GLY A 438 15.52 -29.17 14.61
N ILE A 439 14.48 -29.73 14.01
CA ILE A 439 13.74 -29.10 12.90
C ILE A 439 13.12 -27.76 13.32
N SER A 440 12.41 -27.74 14.44
CA SER A 440 11.74 -26.52 14.94
C SER A 440 12.74 -25.40 15.26
N ASN A 441 13.84 -25.77 15.95
CA ASN A 441 14.90 -24.82 16.29
C ASN A 441 15.61 -24.28 15.06
N PHE A 442 15.93 -25.15 14.10
CA PHE A 442 16.53 -24.73 12.83
C PHE A 442 15.63 -23.71 12.11
N ASN A 443 14.34 -24.00 11.98
CA ASN A 443 13.40 -23.10 11.31
C ASN A 443 13.30 -21.74 12.03
N LEU A 444 13.21 -21.75 13.35
CA LEU A 444 13.13 -20.54 14.17
C LEU A 444 14.40 -19.69 14.02
N VAL A 445 15.57 -20.31 14.18
CA VAL A 445 16.87 -19.62 14.10
C VAL A 445 17.14 -19.12 12.68
N ALA A 446 16.97 -19.97 11.66
CA ALA A 446 17.19 -19.58 10.27
C ALA A 446 16.23 -18.46 9.83
N GLY A 447 14.96 -18.56 10.19
CA GLY A 447 13.94 -17.54 9.88
C GLY A 447 14.25 -16.20 10.54
N TYR A 448 14.61 -16.21 11.82
CA TYR A 448 14.96 -15.01 12.57
C TYR A 448 16.27 -14.39 12.05
N THR A 449 17.35 -15.21 11.93
CA THR A 449 18.65 -14.72 11.50
C THR A 449 18.62 -14.11 10.10
N THR A 450 17.97 -14.77 9.14
CA THR A 450 17.91 -14.24 7.78
C THR A 450 17.11 -12.95 7.70
N TYR A 451 16.04 -12.81 8.49
CA TYR A 451 15.29 -11.56 8.56
C TYR A 451 16.08 -10.43 9.23
N CYS A 452 16.73 -10.71 10.37
CA CYS A 452 17.56 -9.71 11.05
C CYS A 452 18.73 -9.25 10.19
N LEU A 453 19.40 -10.17 9.49
CA LEU A 453 20.47 -9.81 8.55
C LEU A 453 19.96 -8.91 7.42
N LEU A 454 18.76 -9.19 6.90
CA LEU A 454 18.14 -8.36 5.87
C LEU A 454 17.84 -6.95 6.40
N VAL A 455 17.23 -6.84 7.60
CA VAL A 455 16.98 -5.55 8.27
C VAL A 455 18.28 -4.77 8.49
N VAL A 456 19.30 -5.42 9.05
CA VAL A 456 20.61 -4.79 9.30
C VAL A 456 21.23 -4.31 8.00
N ALA A 457 21.20 -5.13 6.95
CA ALA A 457 21.77 -4.75 5.66
C ALA A 457 21.08 -3.52 5.06
N VAL A 458 19.75 -3.46 5.10
CA VAL A 458 18.99 -2.30 4.61
C VAL A 458 19.29 -1.06 5.46
N GLU A 459 19.22 -1.17 6.79
CA GLU A 459 19.51 -0.06 7.69
C GLU A 459 20.91 0.53 7.50
N PHE A 460 21.94 -0.31 7.25
CA PHE A 460 23.31 0.17 7.14
C PHE A 460 23.81 0.42 5.72
N ALA A 461 23.29 -0.30 4.71
CA ALA A 461 23.72 -0.14 3.33
C ALA A 461 22.85 0.83 2.51
N VAL A 462 21.56 0.94 2.87
CA VAL A 462 20.57 1.67 2.08
C VAL A 462 20.11 2.95 2.78
N ILE A 463 19.76 2.88 4.07
CA ILE A 463 19.19 4.01 4.79
C ILE A 463 20.27 5.02 5.20
N ARG A 464 20.04 6.29 4.89
CA ARG A 464 20.97 7.40 5.22
C ARG A 464 21.17 7.55 6.74
N PRO A 465 22.39 7.94 7.20
CA PRO A 465 22.69 8.10 8.62
C PRO A 465 21.76 9.09 9.38
N ASP A 466 21.35 10.18 8.74
CA ASP A 466 20.43 11.18 9.28
C ASP A 466 19.03 10.60 9.56
N ARG A 467 18.55 9.66 8.75
CA ARG A 467 17.29 8.96 8.94
C ARG A 467 17.37 7.86 10.01
N ARG A 468 18.55 7.29 10.22
CA ARG A 468 18.82 6.33 11.31
C ARG A 468 18.89 6.99 12.69
N ALA A 469 18.98 8.33 12.77
CA ALA A 469 19.10 9.05 14.04
C ALA A 469 17.94 8.69 14.98
N GLY A 470 18.29 8.14 16.15
CA GLY A 470 17.34 7.62 17.15
C GLY A 470 16.90 6.17 16.97
N ARG A 471 17.35 5.48 15.92
CA ARG A 471 17.14 4.03 15.74
C ARG A 471 18.35 3.27 16.26
N SER A 472 18.16 2.42 17.24
CA SER A 472 19.20 1.52 17.74
C SER A 472 19.05 0.13 17.12
N VAL A 473 20.16 -0.47 16.71
CA VAL A 473 20.19 -1.87 16.26
C VAL A 473 19.64 -2.84 17.32
N PHE A 474 19.68 -2.44 18.59
CA PHE A 474 19.10 -3.24 19.69
C PHE A 474 17.58 -3.45 19.56
N TRP A 475 16.85 -2.61 18.83
CA TRP A 475 15.43 -2.83 18.53
C TRP A 475 15.20 -4.16 17.78
N ILE A 476 16.20 -4.65 17.03
CA ILE A 476 16.13 -5.93 16.33
C ILE A 476 15.89 -7.09 17.31
N LEU A 477 16.35 -7.00 18.53
CA LEU A 477 16.11 -8.02 19.57
C LEU A 477 14.63 -8.12 19.97
N LEU A 478 13.82 -7.12 19.67
CA LEU A 478 12.38 -7.14 19.93
C LEU A 478 11.56 -7.75 18.79
N PHE A 479 12.15 -8.08 17.63
CA PHE A 479 11.41 -8.70 16.54
C PHE A 479 10.67 -9.99 16.91
N PRO A 480 11.16 -10.88 17.76
CA PRO A 480 10.38 -12.06 18.18
C PRO A 480 9.05 -11.67 18.84
N PHE A 481 9.03 -10.64 19.70
CA PHE A 481 7.80 -10.12 20.30
C PHE A 481 6.93 -9.40 19.27
N TYR A 482 7.53 -8.64 18.39
CA TYR A 482 6.83 -7.98 17.31
C TYR A 482 6.14 -8.99 16.38
N TRP A 483 6.78 -10.11 16.07
CA TRP A 483 6.17 -11.18 15.28
C TRP A 483 5.02 -11.88 16.01
N LEU A 484 5.04 -11.98 17.32
CA LEU A 484 3.89 -12.46 18.09
C LEU A 484 2.70 -11.51 17.96
N LEU A 485 2.93 -10.19 17.97
CA LEU A 485 1.89 -9.21 17.73
C LEU A 485 1.34 -9.31 16.29
N ILE A 486 2.22 -9.51 15.30
CA ILE A 486 1.82 -9.77 13.91
C ILE A 486 1.00 -11.07 13.82
N SER A 487 1.39 -12.11 14.56
CA SER A 487 0.64 -13.37 14.62
C SER A 487 -0.75 -13.18 15.23
N LEU A 488 -0.88 -12.37 16.28
CA LEU A 488 -2.19 -12.01 16.85
C LEU A 488 -3.06 -11.31 15.81
N ALA A 489 -2.48 -10.37 15.03
CA ALA A 489 -3.17 -9.74 13.93
C ALA A 489 -3.58 -10.74 12.84
N GLY A 490 -2.73 -11.72 12.55
CA GLY A 490 -2.98 -12.77 11.56
C GLY A 490 -4.12 -13.70 11.94
N TRP A 491 -4.17 -14.16 13.18
CA TRP A 491 -5.30 -14.98 13.66
C TRP A 491 -6.60 -14.19 13.71
N ARG A 492 -6.55 -12.92 14.09
CA ARG A 492 -7.69 -11.99 13.98
C ARG A 492 -8.13 -11.81 12.52
N ALA A 493 -7.17 -11.69 11.59
CA ALA A 493 -7.43 -11.58 10.16
C ALA A 493 -8.12 -12.83 9.60
N LEU A 494 -7.66 -14.03 10.00
CA LEU A 494 -8.27 -15.28 9.60
C LEU A 494 -9.72 -15.38 10.10
N PHE A 495 -9.98 -15.00 11.35
CA PHE A 495 -11.33 -14.93 11.88
C PHE A 495 -12.21 -13.93 11.09
N GLN A 496 -11.69 -12.74 10.82
CA GLN A 496 -12.42 -11.75 10.02
C GLN A 496 -12.65 -12.19 8.57
N LEU A 497 -11.70 -12.92 7.98
CA LEU A 497 -11.84 -13.44 6.62
C LEU A 497 -13.06 -14.36 6.49
N ILE A 498 -13.33 -15.15 7.52
CA ILE A 498 -14.47 -16.09 7.55
C ILE A 498 -15.79 -15.36 7.80
N PHE A 499 -15.83 -14.45 8.79
CA PHE A 499 -17.10 -13.88 9.28
C PHE A 499 -17.38 -12.46 8.77
N ARG A 500 -16.33 -11.69 8.43
CA ARG A 500 -16.44 -10.28 8.02
C ARG A 500 -15.40 -9.92 6.94
N PRO A 501 -15.40 -10.59 5.78
CA PRO A 501 -14.30 -10.48 4.80
C PRO A 501 -14.10 -9.07 4.26
N HIS A 502 -15.16 -8.32 4.00
CA HIS A 502 -15.10 -7.02 3.33
C HIS A 502 -15.16 -5.81 4.29
N VAL A 503 -15.09 -6.05 5.62
CA VAL A 503 -15.05 -4.94 6.58
C VAL A 503 -13.69 -4.26 6.50
N TRP A 504 -13.70 -2.99 6.18
CA TRP A 504 -12.54 -2.12 6.18
C TRP A 504 -12.48 -1.37 7.52
N GLU A 505 -11.44 -1.64 8.32
CA GLU A 505 -11.19 -0.93 9.57
C GLU A 505 -10.25 0.24 9.27
N LYS A 506 -10.78 1.47 9.37
CA LYS A 506 -9.99 2.67 9.16
C LYS A 506 -8.91 2.80 10.24
N THR A 507 -7.69 3.15 9.84
CA THR A 507 -6.61 3.56 10.75
C THR A 507 -6.77 5.06 11.03
N GLU A 508 -6.62 5.47 12.28
CA GLU A 508 -6.58 6.88 12.66
C GLU A 508 -5.15 7.39 12.48
N HIS A 509 -5.00 8.49 11.75
CA HIS A 509 -3.74 9.18 11.48
C HIS A 509 -3.73 10.58 12.12
N GLY A 510 -2.56 11.26 12.14
CA GLY A 510 -2.44 12.60 12.69
C GLY A 510 -2.38 12.65 14.22
N SER A 511 -2.04 11.51 14.88
CA SER A 511 -1.99 11.42 16.34
C SER A 511 -0.58 11.61 16.94
N SER A 512 0.45 11.72 16.11
CA SER A 512 1.85 11.81 16.56
C SER A 512 2.58 13.01 15.97
N ASP A 513 3.59 13.49 16.71
CA ASP A 513 4.49 14.54 16.22
C ASP A 513 5.37 13.98 15.08
N ARG A 514 5.28 14.59 13.91
CA ARG A 514 5.99 14.18 12.69
C ARG A 514 7.20 15.07 12.44
N ARG A 515 8.32 14.49 12.05
CA ARG A 515 9.48 15.26 11.59
C ARG A 515 9.22 15.84 10.21
N ALA A 516 9.47 17.16 10.07
CA ALA A 516 9.43 17.79 8.75
C ALA A 516 10.53 17.19 7.86
N PRO A 517 10.19 16.76 6.62
CA PRO A 517 11.19 16.25 5.69
C PRO A 517 12.21 17.31 5.30
N ASP A 518 13.45 16.89 4.97
CA ASP A 518 14.56 17.79 4.70
C ASP A 518 14.31 18.77 3.54
N TRP A 519 13.53 18.37 2.53
CA TRP A 519 13.13 19.26 1.43
C TRP A 519 12.14 20.36 1.85
N GLN A 520 11.43 20.21 2.99
CA GLN A 520 10.63 21.29 3.57
C GLN A 520 11.50 22.30 4.32
N LYS A 521 12.55 21.83 5.02
CA LYS A 521 13.48 22.70 5.77
C LYS A 521 14.30 23.60 4.85
N ASN A 522 14.71 23.09 3.69
CA ASN A 522 15.50 23.84 2.71
C ASN A 522 14.67 24.89 1.95
N GLY A 523 13.36 24.67 1.76
CA GLY A 523 12.44 25.65 1.19
C GLY A 523 12.20 26.87 2.10
N LEU A 524 12.19 26.68 3.42
CA LEU A 524 12.05 27.76 4.40
C LEU A 524 13.31 28.67 4.46
N LYS A 525 14.51 28.11 4.30
CA LYS A 525 15.76 28.89 4.26
C LYS A 525 15.85 29.81 3.05
N SER A 526 15.32 29.40 1.91
CA SER A 526 15.33 30.23 0.69
C SER A 526 14.30 31.36 0.71
N GLN A 527 13.29 31.31 1.59
CA GLN A 527 12.30 32.39 1.75
C GLN A 527 12.71 33.43 2.82
N THR A 528 13.60 33.06 3.74
CA THR A 528 14.13 34.00 4.75
C THR A 528 15.36 34.76 4.28
N GLU A 529 15.96 34.40 3.13
CA GLU A 529 17.11 35.09 2.51
C GLU A 529 16.71 35.97 1.30
N LYS A 530 15.43 36.16 1.03
CA LYS A 530 14.89 37.15 0.10
C LYS A 530 14.11 38.20 0.86
#